data_55b30d2fe02b09f795b4fed0c73b126f
#
_entry.id   55b30d2fe02b09f795b4fed0c73b126f
#
_cell.length_a   1.000
_cell.length_b   1.000
_cell.length_c   1.000
_cell.angle_alpha   90.00
_cell.angle_beta   90.00
_cell.angle_gamma   90.00
#
_symmetry.space_group_name_H-M   'P 1'
#
loop_
_entity.id
_entity.type
_entity.pdbx_description
1 polymer ?
#
loop_
_entity_poly.entity_id
_entity_poly.type
_entity_poly.pdbx_seq_one_letter_code
_entity_poly.pdbx_strand_id
1 'polypeptide(L)'
;MDTAFLSAKFDRIGARLKFAGPPPRRARTAAAVSLDVRSDRRGEFFEVALRPDAAPEIEPLDVRSGDRHLLLLVREGGQKSKFLCGHDERHWFVAAVPEAAPVGTVAQAMEALKPAEVRDAQGRLGLRAGERNRRRNAAFVRQGEWFFLPVPDVVVDEKFVLHWEPLRRGNGGKPHWTEWLYRTGGETVYVCDRHPNGLLEDQRKRVIRTNPEARGWAWRVMRRNPGVFVRGRVRHADHATVELAGWHRVVMNTETQARAMQHVAFLD
;
A
#
# COMPACT_ATOMS: atom_id res chain seq x y z
N MET A 1 22.92 -15.62 8.23
CA MET A 1 21.49 -15.92 7.99
C MET A 1 21.34 -17.39 7.62
N ASP A 2 20.49 -18.13 8.30
CA ASP A 2 20.16 -19.53 7.95
C ASP A 2 19.06 -19.53 6.87
N THR A 3 19.47 -19.76 5.62
CA THR A 3 18.55 -19.75 4.45
C THR A 3 17.61 -20.96 4.45
N ALA A 4 18.06 -22.12 4.96
CA ALA A 4 17.23 -23.33 5.04
C ALA A 4 16.11 -23.14 6.08
N PHE A 5 16.43 -22.56 7.24
CA PHE A 5 15.44 -22.22 8.25
C PHE A 5 14.39 -21.24 7.73
N LEU A 6 14.83 -20.18 7.04
CA LEU A 6 13.88 -19.20 6.49
C LEU A 6 12.99 -19.82 5.42
N SER A 7 13.55 -20.61 4.50
CA SER A 7 12.78 -21.32 3.47
C SER A 7 11.71 -22.22 4.10
N ALA A 8 12.07 -22.99 5.14
CA ALA A 8 11.11 -23.84 5.84
C ALA A 8 9.93 -23.06 6.47
N LYS A 9 10.13 -21.78 6.85
CA LYS A 9 9.03 -20.95 7.36
C LYS A 9 8.09 -20.48 6.24
N PHE A 10 8.63 -20.16 5.06
CA PHE A 10 7.80 -19.86 3.88
C PHE A 10 7.04 -21.11 3.39
N ASP A 11 7.66 -22.27 3.40
CA ASP A 11 7.00 -23.54 3.05
C ASP A 11 5.77 -23.80 3.95
N ARG A 12 5.82 -23.44 5.23
CA ARG A 12 4.68 -23.57 6.15
C ARG A 12 3.46 -22.77 5.75
N ILE A 13 3.61 -21.69 5.02
CA ILE A 13 2.49 -20.91 4.46
C ILE A 13 2.16 -21.31 3.03
N GLY A 14 2.85 -22.33 2.48
CA GLY A 14 2.70 -22.80 1.11
C GLY A 14 3.37 -21.92 0.07
N ALA A 15 4.36 -21.13 0.48
CA ALA A 15 5.11 -20.22 -0.39
C ALA A 15 6.50 -20.75 -0.70
N ARG A 16 6.98 -20.51 -1.92
CA ARG A 16 8.37 -20.74 -2.30
C ARG A 16 9.20 -19.50 -1.95
N LEU A 17 10.45 -19.71 -1.51
CA LEU A 17 11.41 -18.64 -1.27
C LEU A 17 12.63 -18.86 -2.16
N LYS A 18 13.15 -17.79 -2.74
CA LYS A 18 14.42 -17.77 -3.46
C LYS A 18 15.31 -16.65 -2.96
N PHE A 19 16.62 -16.88 -3.00
CA PHE A 19 17.61 -15.86 -2.73
C PHE A 19 18.23 -15.42 -4.05
N ALA A 20 18.11 -14.13 -4.37
CA ALA A 20 18.73 -13.55 -5.55
C ALA A 20 20.13 -13.03 -5.21
N GLY A 21 20.98 -12.98 -6.25
CA GLY A 21 22.22 -12.22 -6.18
C GLY A 21 21.95 -10.72 -6.02
N PRO A 22 23.02 -9.92 -5.85
CA PRO A 22 22.89 -8.49 -5.61
C PRO A 22 22.10 -7.81 -6.73
N PRO A 23 21.25 -6.81 -6.39
CA PRO A 23 20.51 -6.04 -7.38
C PRO A 23 21.46 -5.32 -8.34
N PRO A 24 21.05 -5.06 -9.59
CA PRO A 24 21.90 -4.41 -10.58
C PRO A 24 22.43 -3.06 -10.09
N ARG A 25 23.65 -2.69 -10.49
CA ARG A 25 24.41 -1.50 -10.00
C ARG A 25 23.65 -0.17 -9.99
N ARG A 26 22.57 -0.01 -10.77
CA ARG A 26 21.72 1.19 -10.80
C ARG A 26 20.84 1.34 -9.54
N ALA A 27 20.68 0.29 -8.74
CA ALA A 27 19.94 0.29 -7.48
C ALA A 27 20.84 0.52 -6.24
N ARG A 28 21.99 1.18 -6.38
CA ARG A 28 23.02 1.33 -5.33
C ARG A 28 22.64 2.22 -4.15
N THR A 29 21.48 2.87 -4.18
CA THR A 29 20.86 3.52 -3.02
C THR A 29 19.84 2.61 -2.31
N ALA A 30 19.72 1.37 -2.79
CA ALA A 30 18.77 0.42 -2.26
C ALA A 30 19.20 -0.11 -0.90
N ALA A 31 18.22 -0.40 -0.08
CA ALA A 31 18.29 -1.09 1.18
C ALA A 31 19.15 -2.37 1.13
N ALA A 32 19.66 -2.79 2.28
CA ALA A 32 20.43 -4.02 2.39
C ALA A 32 19.66 -5.27 2.02
N VAL A 33 18.34 -5.25 2.20
CA VAL A 33 17.42 -6.33 1.86
C VAL A 33 16.34 -5.77 0.95
N SER A 34 16.13 -6.42 -0.18
CA SER A 34 14.92 -6.25 -0.99
C SER A 34 14.09 -7.52 -0.91
N LEU A 35 12.80 -7.35 -0.64
CA LEU A 35 11.84 -8.43 -0.60
C LEU A 35 10.77 -8.18 -1.66
N ASP A 36 10.55 -9.16 -2.54
CA ASP A 36 9.67 -9.01 -3.69
C ASP A 36 8.88 -10.31 -3.96
N VAL A 37 7.80 -10.20 -4.70
CA VAL A 37 7.08 -11.36 -5.26
C VAL A 37 7.40 -11.44 -6.75
N ARG A 38 7.92 -12.57 -7.16
CA ARG A 38 8.30 -12.86 -8.55
C ARG A 38 7.54 -14.09 -9.05
N SER A 39 7.53 -14.29 -10.35
CA SER A 39 6.95 -15.48 -10.96
C SER A 39 7.93 -16.18 -11.90
N ASP A 40 7.83 -17.50 -11.96
CA ASP A 40 8.50 -18.36 -12.92
C ASP A 40 7.50 -19.37 -13.49
N ARG A 41 7.97 -20.34 -14.28
CA ARG A 41 7.13 -21.40 -14.87
C ARG A 41 6.37 -22.24 -13.82
N ARG A 42 6.79 -22.23 -12.56
CA ARG A 42 6.17 -22.95 -11.44
C ARG A 42 5.22 -22.07 -10.61
N GLY A 43 4.97 -20.83 -11.02
CA GLY A 43 4.14 -19.84 -10.33
C GLY A 43 4.94 -18.83 -9.51
N GLU A 44 4.26 -18.14 -8.62
CA GLU A 44 4.85 -17.09 -7.80
C GLU A 44 5.76 -17.63 -6.69
N PHE A 45 6.71 -16.79 -6.28
CA PHE A 45 7.64 -17.04 -5.17
C PHE A 45 8.08 -15.71 -4.56
N PHE A 46 8.49 -15.75 -3.29
CA PHE A 46 9.17 -14.62 -2.67
C PHE A 46 10.65 -14.64 -3.05
N GLU A 47 11.16 -13.47 -3.42
CA GLU A 47 12.57 -13.25 -3.70
C GLU A 47 13.19 -12.35 -2.63
N VAL A 48 14.24 -12.83 -1.99
CA VAL A 48 15.06 -12.03 -1.07
C VAL A 48 16.38 -11.74 -1.77
N ALA A 49 16.61 -10.47 -2.08
CA ALA A 49 17.90 -10.02 -2.60
C ALA A 49 18.67 -9.29 -1.50
N LEU A 50 19.94 -9.66 -1.32
CA LEU A 50 20.81 -9.09 -0.32
C LEU A 50 21.90 -8.26 -0.99
N ARG A 51 22.20 -7.10 -0.46
CA ARG A 51 23.36 -6.31 -0.87
C ARG A 51 24.65 -7.02 -0.39
N PRO A 52 25.69 -7.13 -1.23
CA PRO A 52 26.89 -7.93 -0.92
C PRO A 52 27.67 -7.48 0.32
N ASP A 53 27.60 -6.18 0.63
CA ASP A 53 28.28 -5.53 1.75
C ASP A 53 27.41 -5.43 3.02
N ALA A 54 26.19 -5.97 2.98
CA ALA A 54 25.25 -5.95 4.08
C ALA A 54 25.15 -7.33 4.74
N ALA A 55 25.08 -7.33 6.07
CA ALA A 55 24.84 -8.52 6.87
C ALA A 55 23.56 -8.36 7.70
N PRO A 56 22.38 -8.28 7.06
CA PRO A 56 21.13 -8.13 7.78
C PRO A 56 20.79 -9.41 8.55
N GLU A 57 20.17 -9.24 9.69
CA GLU A 57 19.50 -10.32 10.41
C GLU A 57 18.04 -10.37 9.97
N ILE A 58 17.61 -11.52 9.47
CA ILE A 58 16.22 -11.75 9.04
C ILE A 58 15.61 -12.83 9.92
N GLU A 59 14.53 -12.49 10.59
CA GLU A 59 13.87 -13.33 11.58
C GLU A 59 12.36 -13.42 11.31
N PRO A 60 11.79 -14.63 11.17
CA PRO A 60 10.33 -14.81 11.15
C PRO A 60 9.77 -14.68 12.57
N LEU A 61 8.97 -13.64 12.82
CA LEU A 61 8.36 -13.37 14.12
C LEU A 61 7.09 -14.21 14.37
N ASP A 62 6.24 -14.39 13.34
CA ASP A 62 5.00 -15.16 13.44
C ASP A 62 4.70 -15.82 12.09
N VAL A 63 4.17 -17.05 12.15
CA VAL A 63 3.79 -17.84 10.97
C VAL A 63 2.39 -18.40 11.17
N ARG A 64 1.44 -17.97 10.33
CA ARG A 64 0.04 -18.38 10.32
C ARG A 64 -0.26 -19.23 9.09
N SER A 65 -0.04 -20.54 9.18
CA SER A 65 -0.21 -21.46 8.05
C SER A 65 -1.65 -21.48 7.51
N GLY A 66 -2.66 -21.44 8.40
CA GLY A 66 -4.07 -21.42 8.00
C GLY A 66 -4.47 -20.16 7.23
N ASP A 67 -3.87 -19.03 7.57
CA ASP A 67 -4.12 -17.73 6.90
C ASP A 67 -3.15 -17.51 5.71
N ARG A 68 -2.15 -18.37 5.56
CA ARG A 68 -1.06 -18.24 4.59
C ARG A 68 -0.30 -16.91 4.73
N HIS A 69 -0.01 -16.52 5.98
CA HIS A 69 0.68 -15.28 6.31
C HIS A 69 1.91 -15.53 7.18
N LEU A 70 2.92 -14.70 6.99
CA LEU A 70 4.17 -14.71 7.76
C LEU A 70 4.62 -13.27 8.01
N LEU A 71 5.04 -12.98 9.25
CA LEU A 71 5.63 -11.70 9.63
C LEU A 71 7.14 -11.86 9.75
N LEU A 72 7.87 -11.07 8.94
CA LEU A 72 9.33 -10.97 8.99
C LEU A 72 9.79 -9.71 9.73
N LEU A 73 10.87 -9.84 10.48
CA LEU A 73 11.67 -8.75 11.00
C LEU A 73 13.02 -8.76 10.28
N VAL A 74 13.44 -7.62 9.80
CA VAL A 74 14.77 -7.36 9.25
C VAL A 74 15.48 -6.34 10.14
N ARG A 75 16.67 -6.68 10.62
CA ARG A 75 17.55 -5.78 11.40
C ARG A 75 18.77 -5.45 10.58
N GLU A 76 19.09 -4.18 10.47
CA GLU A 76 20.28 -3.69 9.79
C GLU A 76 20.72 -2.36 10.38
N GLY A 77 22.01 -2.23 10.74
CA GLY A 77 22.57 -0.96 11.19
C GLY A 77 21.81 -0.32 12.37
N GLY A 78 21.25 -1.14 13.28
CA GLY A 78 20.43 -0.68 14.40
C GLY A 78 18.96 -0.36 14.02
N GLN A 79 18.61 -0.40 12.75
CA GLN A 79 17.23 -0.21 12.29
C GLN A 79 16.46 -1.54 12.27
N LYS A 80 15.15 -1.45 12.49
CA LYS A 80 14.22 -2.59 12.45
C LYS A 80 13.11 -2.29 11.46
N SER A 81 12.93 -3.19 10.50
CA SER A 81 11.87 -3.14 9.50
C SER A 81 11.07 -4.43 9.57
N LYS A 82 9.75 -4.33 9.44
CA LYS A 82 8.86 -5.48 9.45
C LYS A 82 8.10 -5.59 8.16
N PHE A 83 7.91 -6.81 7.68
CA PHE A 83 7.20 -7.10 6.45
C PHE A 83 6.15 -8.19 6.70
N LEU A 84 4.93 -7.91 6.32
CA LEU A 84 3.88 -8.90 6.23
C LEU A 84 3.93 -9.54 4.85
N CYS A 85 4.30 -10.81 4.79
CA CYS A 85 4.23 -11.66 3.61
C CYS A 85 2.95 -12.48 3.69
N GLY A 86 2.15 -12.52 2.64
CA GLY A 86 0.89 -13.23 2.69
C GLY A 86 0.36 -13.59 1.30
N HIS A 87 -0.69 -14.39 1.29
CA HIS A 87 -1.44 -14.72 0.09
C HIS A 87 -2.80 -14.06 0.15
N ASP A 88 -3.12 -13.25 -0.86
CA ASP A 88 -4.38 -12.56 -0.98
C ASP A 88 -5.10 -13.01 -2.26
N GLU A 89 -6.28 -13.63 -2.12
CA GLU A 89 -7.07 -14.22 -3.21
C GLU A 89 -6.28 -15.19 -4.11
N ARG A 90 -5.48 -14.65 -5.02
CA ARG A 90 -4.79 -15.38 -6.07
C ARG A 90 -3.28 -15.22 -6.04
N HIS A 91 -2.80 -14.17 -5.37
CA HIS A 91 -1.41 -13.73 -5.47
C HIS A 91 -0.75 -13.60 -4.11
N TRP A 92 0.55 -13.84 -4.08
CA TRP A 92 1.39 -13.48 -2.95
C TRP A 92 1.61 -11.98 -2.91
N PHE A 93 1.79 -11.44 -1.71
CA PHE A 93 2.10 -10.02 -1.51
C PHE A 93 3.13 -9.82 -0.41
N VAL A 94 3.80 -8.68 -0.45
CA VAL A 94 4.63 -8.14 0.61
C VAL A 94 4.11 -6.75 0.96
N ALA A 95 3.90 -6.50 2.24
CA ALA A 95 3.54 -5.18 2.74
C ALA A 95 4.49 -4.76 3.85
N ALA A 96 5.10 -3.58 3.72
CA ALA A 96 5.91 -3.00 4.78
C ALA A 96 5.01 -2.50 5.92
N VAL A 97 5.32 -2.92 7.14
CA VAL A 97 4.53 -2.57 8.33
C VAL A 97 5.09 -1.29 8.95
N PRO A 98 4.25 -0.25 9.18
CA PRO A 98 4.68 0.98 9.83
C PRO A 98 5.33 0.76 11.19
N GLU A 99 6.41 1.48 11.48
CA GLU A 99 7.20 1.32 12.71
C GLU A 99 6.51 1.87 13.96
N ALA A 100 5.50 2.72 13.79
CA ALA A 100 4.82 3.41 14.90
C ALA A 100 4.07 2.47 15.86
N ALA A 101 3.78 1.23 15.46
CA ALA A 101 3.06 0.26 16.28
C ALA A 101 3.97 -0.89 16.74
N PRO A 102 3.86 -1.33 18.00
CA PRO A 102 4.53 -2.54 18.46
C PRO A 102 3.85 -3.75 17.81
N VAL A 103 4.50 -4.33 16.80
CA VAL A 103 3.99 -5.48 16.04
C VAL A 103 4.90 -6.68 16.24
N GLY A 104 4.37 -7.76 16.77
CA GLY A 104 5.05 -9.04 16.97
C GLY A 104 4.32 -10.23 16.36
N THR A 105 3.09 -10.03 15.88
CA THR A 105 2.26 -11.10 15.28
C THR A 105 1.67 -10.66 13.94
N VAL A 106 1.28 -11.63 13.11
CA VAL A 106 0.55 -11.40 11.85
C VAL A 106 -0.72 -10.60 12.08
N ALA A 107 -1.50 -10.93 13.13
CA ALA A 107 -2.73 -10.19 13.43
C ALA A 107 -2.46 -8.71 13.75
N GLN A 108 -1.42 -8.41 14.53
CA GLN A 108 -1.01 -7.04 14.82
C GLN A 108 -0.51 -6.31 13.56
N ALA A 109 0.22 -7.01 12.67
CA ALA A 109 0.66 -6.42 11.40
C ALA A 109 -0.53 -6.05 10.52
N MET A 110 -1.52 -6.93 10.41
CA MET A 110 -2.76 -6.65 9.68
C MET A 110 -3.52 -5.46 10.26
N GLU A 111 -3.57 -5.32 11.59
CA GLU A 111 -4.18 -4.14 12.24
C GLU A 111 -3.37 -2.86 11.99
N ALA A 112 -2.03 -2.92 12.04
CA ALA A 112 -1.16 -1.78 11.79
C ALA A 112 -1.25 -1.28 10.35
N LEU A 113 -1.52 -2.16 9.40
CA LEU A 113 -1.70 -1.81 7.99
C LEU A 113 -3.07 -1.15 7.69
N LYS A 114 -4.01 -1.16 8.62
CA LYS A 114 -5.29 -0.45 8.45
C LYS A 114 -5.14 1.04 8.75
N PRO A 115 -5.68 1.93 7.91
CA PRO A 115 -5.74 3.35 8.23
C PRO A 115 -6.64 3.61 9.44
N ALA A 116 -6.47 4.77 10.07
CA ALA A 116 -7.22 5.15 11.29
C ALA A 116 -8.74 5.05 11.06
N GLU A 117 -9.22 5.55 9.93
CA GLU A 117 -10.64 5.55 9.57
C GLU A 117 -11.25 4.14 9.56
N VAL A 118 -10.49 3.14 9.11
CA VAL A 118 -10.93 1.73 9.12
C VAL A 118 -11.01 1.20 10.55
N ARG A 119 -9.98 1.47 11.37
CA ARG A 119 -9.95 1.03 12.78
C ARG A 119 -11.08 1.66 13.58
N ASP A 120 -11.32 2.96 13.35
CA ASP A 120 -12.40 3.72 14.01
C ASP A 120 -13.79 3.17 13.60
N ALA A 121 -14.00 2.87 12.31
CA ALA A 121 -15.23 2.25 11.83
C ALA A 121 -15.46 0.88 12.47
N GLN A 122 -14.42 0.06 12.55
CA GLN A 122 -14.49 -1.25 13.23
C GLN A 122 -14.77 -1.12 14.73
N GLY A 123 -14.19 -0.10 15.37
CA GLY A 123 -14.45 0.20 16.79
C GLY A 123 -15.88 0.62 17.04
N ARG A 124 -16.39 1.57 16.26
CA ARG A 124 -17.79 2.03 16.35
C ARG A 124 -18.82 0.93 16.16
N LEU A 125 -18.52 -0.03 15.27
CA LEU A 125 -19.40 -1.19 14.98
C LEU A 125 -19.18 -2.38 15.92
N GLY A 126 -18.26 -2.28 16.88
CA GLY A 126 -17.98 -3.34 17.84
C GLY A 126 -17.54 -4.66 17.23
N LEU A 127 -16.83 -4.64 16.09
CA LEU A 127 -16.43 -5.86 15.39
C LEU A 127 -15.52 -6.75 16.24
N ARG A 128 -15.85 -8.03 16.31
CA ARG A 128 -15.06 -9.05 17.01
C ARG A 128 -13.73 -9.31 16.31
N ALA A 129 -12.73 -9.77 17.05
CA ALA A 129 -11.39 -10.01 16.53
C ALA A 129 -11.36 -10.89 15.26
N GLY A 130 -12.18 -11.95 15.20
CA GLY A 130 -12.26 -12.86 14.05
C GLY A 130 -12.90 -12.24 12.79
N GLU A 131 -13.58 -11.09 12.91
CA GLU A 131 -14.24 -10.41 11.80
C GLU A 131 -13.40 -9.26 11.27
N ARG A 132 -12.55 -8.68 12.11
CA ARG A 132 -11.80 -7.46 11.81
C ARG A 132 -10.87 -7.58 10.59
N ASN A 133 -10.32 -8.77 10.36
CA ASN A 133 -9.38 -9.02 9.26
C ASN A 133 -10.04 -9.66 8.03
N ARG A 134 -11.35 -9.92 8.06
CA ARG A 134 -12.07 -10.38 6.87
C ARG A 134 -12.07 -9.28 5.81
N ARG A 135 -11.97 -9.66 4.54
CA ARG A 135 -11.97 -8.73 3.40
C ARG A 135 -13.27 -7.94 3.25
N ARG A 136 -14.36 -8.53 3.72
CA ARG A 136 -15.67 -7.89 3.80
C ARG A 136 -16.24 -8.10 5.18
N ASN A 137 -16.62 -6.99 5.80
CA ASN A 137 -17.33 -6.95 7.07
C ASN A 137 -18.24 -5.71 7.10
N ALA A 138 -18.90 -5.43 8.21
CA ALA A 138 -19.79 -4.28 8.32
C ALA A 138 -19.08 -2.92 8.18
N ALA A 139 -17.78 -2.85 8.48
CA ALA A 139 -17.03 -1.60 8.43
C ALA A 139 -16.44 -1.27 7.05
N PHE A 140 -16.14 -2.29 6.26
CA PHE A 140 -15.52 -2.09 4.94
C PHE A 140 -15.61 -3.31 4.02
N VAL A 141 -15.37 -3.04 2.73
CA VAL A 141 -14.92 -4.03 1.73
C VAL A 141 -13.48 -3.71 1.38
N ARG A 142 -12.60 -4.73 1.22
CA ARG A 142 -11.20 -4.56 0.83
C ARG A 142 -10.91 -5.25 -0.50
N GLN A 143 -10.12 -4.59 -1.35
CA GLN A 143 -9.52 -5.18 -2.55
C GLN A 143 -8.07 -4.69 -2.65
N GLY A 144 -7.12 -5.59 -2.55
CA GLY A 144 -5.69 -5.23 -2.47
C GLY A 144 -5.40 -4.31 -1.28
N GLU A 145 -4.75 -3.20 -1.55
CA GLU A 145 -4.40 -2.14 -0.59
C GLU A 145 -5.54 -1.16 -0.28
N TRP A 146 -6.67 -1.24 -1.02
CA TRP A 146 -7.78 -0.31 -0.90
C TRP A 146 -8.88 -0.82 0.03
N PHE A 147 -9.34 0.07 0.90
CA PHE A 147 -10.51 -0.13 1.75
C PHE A 147 -11.64 0.77 1.28
N PHE A 148 -12.82 0.21 1.15
CA PHE A 148 -14.06 0.89 0.78
C PHE A 148 -14.99 0.91 2.00
N LEU A 149 -15.13 2.08 2.63
CA LEU A 149 -15.95 2.27 3.82
C LEU A 149 -17.35 2.77 3.41
N PRO A 150 -18.43 2.11 3.78
CA PRO A 150 -19.79 2.58 3.49
C PRO A 150 -20.02 4.00 4.04
N VAL A 151 -20.59 4.88 3.21
CA VAL A 151 -20.98 6.25 3.56
C VAL A 151 -22.39 6.55 3.06
N PRO A 152 -23.44 6.02 3.72
CA PRO A 152 -24.80 6.10 3.22
C PRO A 152 -25.32 7.55 3.13
N ASP A 153 -24.81 8.44 3.94
CA ASP A 153 -25.28 9.84 4.05
C ASP A 153 -24.51 10.81 3.14
N VAL A 154 -23.59 10.32 2.30
CA VAL A 154 -22.85 11.22 1.41
C VAL A 154 -23.77 11.76 0.32
N VAL A 155 -23.82 13.09 0.22
CA VAL A 155 -24.52 13.78 -0.88
C VAL A 155 -23.52 13.97 -2.03
N VAL A 156 -23.86 13.39 -3.18
CA VAL A 156 -23.05 13.45 -4.39
C VAL A 156 -23.80 14.19 -5.48
N ASP A 157 -23.16 15.21 -6.05
CA ASP A 157 -23.69 15.88 -7.24
C ASP A 157 -23.33 15.04 -8.48
N GLU A 158 -24.34 14.40 -9.08
CA GLU A 158 -24.18 13.45 -10.18
C GLU A 158 -23.44 14.03 -11.40
N LYS A 159 -23.47 15.35 -11.57
CA LYS A 159 -22.73 16.01 -12.69
C LYS A 159 -21.20 15.93 -12.53
N PHE A 160 -20.69 15.66 -11.32
CA PHE A 160 -19.27 15.48 -11.04
C PHE A 160 -18.86 14.01 -10.90
N VAL A 161 -19.78 13.09 -11.14
CA VAL A 161 -19.49 11.65 -11.11
C VAL A 161 -18.77 11.25 -12.37
N LEU A 162 -17.62 10.63 -12.18
CA LEU A 162 -16.78 10.11 -13.26
C LEU A 162 -17.04 8.62 -13.44
N HIS A 163 -16.88 8.13 -14.67
CA HIS A 163 -17.09 6.75 -15.03
C HIS A 163 -15.78 6.07 -15.40
N TRP A 164 -15.59 4.84 -14.97
CA TRP A 164 -14.41 4.02 -15.28
C TRP A 164 -13.08 4.74 -14.97
N GLU A 165 -13.00 5.29 -13.78
CA GLU A 165 -11.82 5.98 -13.30
C GLU A 165 -10.86 5.05 -12.56
N PRO A 166 -9.55 5.20 -12.76
CA PRO A 166 -8.56 4.40 -12.06
C PRO A 166 -8.27 4.94 -10.66
N LEU A 167 -8.23 4.03 -9.67
CA LEU A 167 -7.52 4.24 -8.41
C LEU A 167 -6.09 3.74 -8.60
N ARG A 168 -5.11 4.60 -8.37
CA ARG A 168 -3.68 4.30 -8.50
C ARG A 168 -2.94 4.65 -7.23
N ARG A 169 -1.94 3.86 -6.91
CA ARG A 169 -1.05 4.05 -5.76
C ARG A 169 0.17 4.91 -6.06
N GLY A 170 0.18 5.73 -7.06
CA GLY A 170 1.33 6.51 -7.53
C GLY A 170 1.82 6.04 -8.89
N ASN A 171 3.12 6.16 -9.17
CA ASN A 171 3.70 5.87 -10.48
C ASN A 171 4.07 4.39 -10.65
N GLY A 172 3.16 3.50 -10.47
CA GLY A 172 3.37 2.06 -10.62
C GLY A 172 2.13 1.31 -10.22
N GLY A 173 2.07 0.03 -10.55
CA GLY A 173 0.96 -0.82 -10.22
C GLY A 173 -0.20 -0.75 -11.21
N LYS A 174 -0.87 -1.89 -11.33
CA LYS A 174 -2.09 -2.00 -12.12
C LYS A 174 -3.20 -1.23 -11.43
N PRO A 175 -4.01 -0.45 -12.17
CA PRO A 175 -5.07 0.35 -11.57
C PRO A 175 -6.26 -0.52 -11.15
N HIS A 176 -6.91 -0.12 -10.05
CA HIS A 176 -8.26 -0.57 -9.73
C HIS A 176 -9.26 0.33 -10.45
N TRP A 177 -9.99 -0.22 -11.42
CA TRP A 177 -10.97 0.50 -12.21
C TRP A 177 -12.33 0.55 -11.50
N THR A 178 -12.78 1.77 -11.20
CA THR A 178 -14.04 2.00 -10.51
C THR A 178 -15.14 2.36 -11.50
N GLU A 179 -16.32 1.75 -11.38
CA GLU A 179 -17.44 2.03 -12.27
C GLU A 179 -17.93 3.46 -12.13
N TRP A 180 -18.09 3.94 -10.89
CA TRP A 180 -18.49 5.30 -10.56
C TRP A 180 -17.54 5.87 -9.51
N LEU A 181 -17.04 7.07 -9.76
CA LEU A 181 -16.11 7.74 -8.87
C LEU A 181 -16.48 9.22 -8.71
N TYR A 182 -16.43 9.70 -7.48
CA TYR A 182 -16.63 11.10 -7.12
C TYR A 182 -15.48 11.60 -6.28
N ARG A 183 -14.95 12.78 -6.61
CA ARG A 183 -13.89 13.44 -5.83
C ARG A 183 -14.39 14.76 -5.29
N THR A 184 -14.16 15.02 -4.00
CA THR A 184 -14.55 16.29 -3.38
C THR A 184 -13.55 16.73 -2.32
N GLY A 185 -13.56 18.04 -2.03
CA GLY A 185 -12.67 18.63 -1.04
C GLY A 185 -11.20 18.66 -1.46
N GLY A 186 -10.31 18.43 -0.51
CA GLY A 186 -8.87 18.56 -0.69
C GLY A 186 -8.38 20.00 -0.73
N GLU A 187 -7.06 20.17 -0.78
CA GLU A 187 -6.41 21.48 -0.84
C GLU A 187 -6.14 21.90 -2.28
N THR A 188 -6.42 23.15 -2.62
CA THR A 188 -6.00 23.70 -3.91
C THR A 188 -4.49 23.91 -3.92
N VAL A 189 -3.81 23.30 -4.89
CA VAL A 189 -2.38 23.43 -5.09
C VAL A 189 -2.05 23.80 -6.52
N TYR A 190 -0.91 24.46 -6.69
CA TYR A 190 -0.35 24.85 -7.97
C TYR A 190 0.84 23.92 -8.30
N VAL A 191 0.75 23.17 -9.38
CA VAL A 191 1.72 22.17 -9.81
C VAL A 191 2.42 22.64 -11.08
N CYS A 192 3.72 22.46 -11.16
CA CYS A 192 4.52 22.57 -12.38
C CYS A 192 5.69 21.56 -12.31
N ASP A 193 6.49 21.45 -13.38
CA ASP A 193 7.59 20.49 -13.45
C ASP A 193 8.62 20.66 -12.31
N ARG A 194 8.85 21.90 -11.87
CA ARG A 194 9.75 22.20 -10.73
C ARG A 194 9.12 21.96 -9.37
N HIS A 195 7.81 21.90 -9.29
CA HIS A 195 7.04 21.65 -8.07
C HIS A 195 5.95 20.58 -8.31
N PRO A 196 6.34 19.33 -8.57
CA PRO A 196 5.40 18.25 -8.92
C PRO A 196 4.44 17.90 -7.78
N ASN A 197 4.84 18.12 -6.52
CA ASN A 197 4.00 17.89 -5.34
C ASN A 197 3.01 19.04 -5.07
N GLY A 198 3.08 20.13 -5.86
CA GLY A 198 2.23 21.29 -5.72
C GLY A 198 2.60 22.22 -4.57
N LEU A 199 2.34 23.48 -4.77
CA LEU A 199 2.47 24.54 -3.74
C LEU A 199 1.09 25.10 -3.39
N LEU A 200 0.90 25.46 -2.15
CA LEU A 200 -0.23 26.32 -1.77
C LEU A 200 -0.08 27.70 -2.40
N GLU A 201 -1.15 28.44 -2.52
CA GLU A 201 -1.14 29.75 -3.15
C GLU A 201 -0.10 30.71 -2.54
N ASP A 202 -0.01 30.75 -1.21
CA ASP A 202 0.97 31.61 -0.54
C ASP A 202 2.42 31.16 -0.77
N GLN A 203 2.65 29.85 -0.86
CA GLN A 203 3.97 29.31 -1.19
C GLN A 203 4.34 29.67 -2.64
N ARG A 204 3.41 29.52 -3.58
CA ARG A 204 3.60 29.95 -4.97
C ARG A 204 3.90 31.45 -5.08
N LYS A 205 3.14 32.30 -4.37
CA LYS A 205 3.38 33.75 -4.31
C LYS A 205 4.78 34.07 -3.79
N ARG A 206 5.26 33.35 -2.77
CA ARG A 206 6.64 33.49 -2.26
C ARG A 206 7.67 33.12 -3.32
N VAL A 207 7.50 31.98 -4.01
CA VAL A 207 8.40 31.57 -5.10
C VAL A 207 8.44 32.63 -6.22
N ILE A 208 7.30 33.17 -6.66
CA ILE A 208 7.25 34.22 -7.68
C ILE A 208 7.93 35.52 -7.23
N ARG A 209 7.82 35.84 -5.92
CA ARG A 209 8.48 37.04 -5.37
C ARG A 209 9.99 36.89 -5.33
N THR A 210 10.51 35.72 -4.99
CA THR A 210 11.96 35.45 -4.94
C THR A 210 12.57 35.15 -6.31
N ASN A 211 11.77 34.62 -7.22
CA ASN A 211 12.13 34.34 -8.60
C ASN A 211 11.02 34.82 -9.55
N PRO A 212 11.11 36.05 -10.11
CA PRO A 212 10.08 36.61 -10.99
C PRO A 212 9.77 35.78 -12.24
N GLU A 213 10.76 35.01 -12.76
CA GLU A 213 10.56 34.11 -13.91
C GLU A 213 9.54 32.99 -13.62
N ALA A 214 9.37 32.64 -12.35
CA ALA A 214 8.40 31.64 -11.95
C ALA A 214 6.95 32.02 -12.28
N ARG A 215 6.68 33.31 -12.58
CA ARG A 215 5.36 33.74 -13.05
C ARG A 215 4.99 33.12 -14.40
N GLY A 216 5.99 32.90 -15.27
CA GLY A 216 5.83 32.31 -16.60
C GLY A 216 5.88 30.77 -16.62
N TRP A 217 6.06 30.08 -15.49
CA TRP A 217 6.06 28.60 -15.46
C TRP A 217 4.65 28.06 -15.76
N ALA A 218 4.59 26.87 -16.35
CA ALA A 218 3.34 26.19 -16.71
C ALA A 218 2.56 25.68 -15.47
N TRP A 219 2.10 26.60 -14.65
CA TRP A 219 1.32 26.26 -13.45
C TRP A 219 -0.04 25.71 -13.82
N ARG A 220 -0.37 24.55 -13.22
CA ARG A 220 -1.69 23.93 -13.28
C ARG A 220 -2.31 23.92 -11.88
N VAL A 221 -3.58 24.29 -11.79
CA VAL A 221 -4.34 24.17 -10.54
C VAL A 221 -4.79 22.72 -10.37
N MET A 222 -4.48 22.13 -9.24
CA MET A 222 -4.88 20.76 -8.89
C MET A 222 -5.45 20.70 -7.47
N ARG A 223 -6.13 19.61 -7.16
CA ARG A 223 -6.57 19.29 -5.79
C ARG A 223 -5.62 18.25 -5.20
N ARG A 224 -5.03 18.56 -4.05
CA ARG A 224 -4.21 17.62 -3.27
C ARG A 224 -5.07 16.97 -2.19
N ASN A 225 -4.93 15.64 -2.01
CA ASN A 225 -5.65 14.84 -1.02
C ASN A 225 -7.18 15.03 -1.06
N PRO A 226 -7.86 14.97 -2.21
CA PRO A 226 -9.32 15.00 -2.23
C PRO A 226 -9.87 13.75 -1.54
N GLY A 227 -11.05 13.87 -0.94
CA GLY A 227 -11.85 12.71 -0.58
C GLY A 227 -12.31 11.99 -1.85
N VAL A 228 -12.10 10.68 -1.90
CA VAL A 228 -12.49 9.83 -3.04
C VAL A 228 -13.63 8.93 -2.61
N PHE A 229 -14.69 8.89 -3.39
CA PHE A 229 -15.86 8.07 -3.15
C PHE A 229 -16.16 7.24 -4.40
N VAL A 230 -16.53 5.97 -4.20
CA VAL A 230 -16.84 5.06 -5.28
C VAL A 230 -18.13 4.28 -5.00
N ARG A 231 -18.82 3.88 -6.06
CA ARG A 231 -19.95 2.92 -6.03
C ARG A 231 -19.91 2.01 -7.25
N GLY A 232 -20.69 0.94 -7.22
CA GLY A 232 -20.75 -0.04 -8.29
C GLY A 232 -19.53 -0.97 -8.27
N ARG A 233 -19.08 -1.41 -9.43
CA ARG A 233 -18.03 -2.41 -9.57
C ARG A 233 -16.64 -1.78 -9.48
N VAL A 234 -15.76 -2.47 -8.71
CA VAL A 234 -14.32 -2.17 -8.72
C VAL A 234 -13.61 -3.38 -9.30
N ARG A 235 -12.89 -3.19 -10.40
CA ARG A 235 -12.17 -4.24 -11.14
C ARG A 235 -10.68 -4.05 -11.07
N HIS A 236 -9.98 -5.15 -10.89
CA HIS A 236 -8.53 -5.21 -10.94
C HIS A 236 -8.10 -6.47 -11.68
N ALA A 237 -6.93 -6.46 -12.35
CA ALA A 237 -6.47 -7.60 -13.13
C ALA A 237 -6.22 -8.84 -12.26
N ASP A 238 -5.70 -8.63 -11.05
CA ASP A 238 -5.21 -9.69 -10.16
C ASP A 238 -6.17 -10.01 -9.00
N HIS A 239 -7.24 -9.21 -8.81
CA HIS A 239 -8.23 -9.38 -7.73
C HIS A 239 -9.61 -9.70 -8.27
N ALA A 240 -10.40 -10.42 -7.48
CA ALA A 240 -11.82 -10.60 -7.77
C ALA A 240 -12.53 -9.24 -7.78
N THR A 241 -13.43 -9.04 -8.75
CA THR A 241 -14.27 -7.84 -8.80
C THR A 241 -15.09 -7.73 -7.52
N VAL A 242 -15.12 -6.56 -6.90
CA VAL A 242 -16.00 -6.26 -5.78
C VAL A 242 -17.17 -5.41 -6.25
N GLU A 243 -18.35 -5.62 -5.66
CA GLU A 243 -19.53 -4.79 -5.85
C GLU A 243 -19.86 -4.00 -4.59
N LEU A 244 -20.09 -2.71 -4.79
CA LEU A 244 -20.37 -1.73 -3.76
C LEU A 244 -21.79 -1.19 -3.99
N ALA A 245 -22.75 -1.60 -3.14
CA ALA A 245 -24.16 -1.29 -3.32
C ALA A 245 -24.50 0.21 -3.25
N GLY A 246 -23.67 1.00 -2.55
CA GLY A 246 -23.83 2.44 -2.41
C GLY A 246 -22.49 3.14 -2.45
N TRP A 247 -22.47 4.42 -2.09
CA TRP A 247 -21.24 5.17 -2.02
C TRP A 247 -20.34 4.70 -0.87
N HIS A 248 -19.08 4.53 -1.16
CA HIS A 248 -18.05 4.13 -0.22
C HIS A 248 -16.89 5.11 -0.30
N ARG A 249 -16.41 5.58 0.83
CA ARG A 249 -15.16 6.33 0.90
C ARG A 249 -13.98 5.39 0.66
N VAL A 250 -13.05 5.81 -0.19
CA VAL A 250 -11.83 5.07 -0.50
C VAL A 250 -10.71 5.53 0.41
N VAL A 251 -10.05 4.60 1.07
CA VAL A 251 -8.83 4.84 1.81
C VAL A 251 -7.80 3.75 1.50
N MET A 252 -6.53 4.12 1.48
CA MET A 252 -5.44 3.19 1.18
C MET A 252 -4.83 2.66 2.48
N ASN A 253 -4.25 1.47 2.47
CA ASN A 253 -3.49 0.94 3.60
C ASN A 253 -2.33 1.87 4.00
N THR A 254 -1.73 1.62 5.16
CA THR A 254 -0.69 2.49 5.73
C THR A 254 0.73 2.07 5.37
N GLU A 255 0.92 1.11 4.48
CA GLU A 255 2.27 0.61 4.15
C GLU A 255 3.19 1.70 3.58
N THR A 256 2.64 2.70 2.86
CA THR A 256 3.41 3.85 2.36
C THR A 256 3.99 4.73 3.47
N GLN A 257 3.52 4.59 4.70
CA GLN A 257 4.04 5.29 5.87
C GLN A 257 5.25 4.57 6.49
N ALA A 258 5.48 3.31 6.13
CA ALA A 258 6.62 2.56 6.60
C ALA A 258 7.91 3.05 5.90
N ARG A 259 8.97 3.29 6.67
CA ARG A 259 10.31 3.57 6.10
C ARG A 259 10.80 2.43 5.23
N ALA A 260 10.42 1.22 5.60
CA ALA A 260 10.76 0.00 4.88
C ALA A 260 10.12 -0.12 3.49
N MET A 261 9.21 0.78 3.10
CA MET A 261 8.64 0.80 1.73
C MET A 261 9.69 0.92 0.64
N GLN A 262 10.82 1.59 0.90
CA GLN A 262 11.93 1.66 -0.04
C GLN A 262 12.61 0.30 -0.31
N HIS A 263 12.34 -0.71 0.52
CA HIS A 263 12.89 -2.06 0.43
C HIS A 263 11.96 -3.03 -0.31
N VAL A 264 10.73 -2.62 -0.59
CA VAL A 264 9.75 -3.41 -1.33
C VAL A 264 9.83 -2.99 -2.78
N ALA A 265 10.27 -3.89 -3.65
CA ALA A 265 10.24 -3.67 -5.08
C ALA A 265 8.83 -3.99 -5.57
N PHE A 266 8.12 -2.97 -6.03
CA PHE A 266 6.86 -3.16 -6.75
C PHE A 266 7.20 -3.28 -8.23
N LEU A 267 7.21 -4.49 -8.69
CA LEU A 267 7.21 -4.83 -10.11
C LEU A 267 5.80 -5.36 -10.42
N ASP A 268 4.98 -4.48 -10.90
CA ASP A 268 3.73 -4.86 -11.56
C ASP A 268 3.95 -4.99 -13.06
#